data_8282988ba8c586eb0e8c577ba772988e
#
_entry.id   8282988ba8c586eb0e8c577ba772988e
#
_cell.length_a   1.000
_cell.length_b   1.000
_cell.length_c   1.000
_cell.angle_alpha   90.00
_cell.angle_beta   90.00
_cell.angle_gamma   90.00
#
_symmetry.space_group_name_H-M   'P 1'
#
loop_
_entity.id
_entity.type
_entity.pdbx_description
1 polymer ?
#
loop_
_entity_poly.entity_id
_entity_poly.type
_entity_poly.pdbx_seq_one_letter_code
_entity_poly.pdbx_strand_id
1 'polypeptide(L)'
;DARRKSVSCRVVPGVQTLAIAGERGARRSMADEYTYVVIVSALALLAYYFTLLTAGLARVRFKIEAPSHSGPPEYERYVRAHHNTLEHLVLFLPGMWLFASVVSPLWAAGIGAIWPFMRVLYALGYHKAPEKRLIPLYISMPPIYVFVLGSLIGGIVRLGNGG
;
A
#
# COMPACT_ATOMS: atom_id res chain seq x y z
N ASP A 1 2.81 -59.10 28.70
CA ASP A 1 2.17 -59.13 27.37
C ASP A 1 1.16 -57.98 27.23
N ALA A 2 1.66 -56.81 26.93
CA ALA A 2 0.87 -55.60 26.81
C ALA A 2 0.52 -55.37 25.33
N ARG A 3 -0.65 -55.84 24.91
CA ARG A 3 -1.24 -55.56 23.60
C ARG A 3 -1.46 -54.05 23.44
N ARG A 4 -0.59 -53.34 22.74
CA ARG A 4 -0.85 -52.03 22.17
C ARG A 4 -2.01 -52.17 21.16
N LYS A 5 -3.21 -51.77 21.55
CA LYS A 5 -4.29 -51.53 20.58
C LYS A 5 -3.94 -50.32 19.75
N SER A 6 -3.47 -50.50 18.53
CA SER A 6 -3.37 -49.45 17.53
C SER A 6 -4.80 -49.01 17.15
N VAL A 7 -5.17 -47.83 17.59
CA VAL A 7 -6.41 -47.19 17.11
C VAL A 7 -6.16 -46.78 15.68
N SER A 8 -6.59 -47.61 14.74
CA SER A 8 -6.59 -47.26 13.31
C SER A 8 -7.71 -46.24 13.11
N CYS A 9 -7.32 -44.96 13.02
CA CYS A 9 -8.24 -43.90 12.65
C CYS A 9 -8.62 -44.11 11.18
N ARG A 10 -9.75 -44.77 10.91
CA ARG A 10 -10.28 -45.00 9.57
C ARG A 10 -10.78 -43.66 9.03
N VAL A 11 -9.93 -42.94 8.34
CA VAL A 11 -10.27 -41.67 7.70
C VAL A 11 -11.25 -41.94 6.55
N VAL A 12 -12.45 -41.37 6.66
CA VAL A 12 -13.51 -41.50 5.66
C VAL A 12 -13.10 -40.69 4.42
N PRO A 13 -12.96 -41.28 3.22
CA PRO A 13 -12.45 -40.61 2.03
C PRO A 13 -13.18 -39.33 1.65
N GLY A 14 -14.50 -39.26 1.86
CA GLY A 14 -15.32 -38.08 1.56
C GLY A 14 -15.03 -36.85 2.43
N VAL A 15 -14.66 -37.06 3.70
CA VAL A 15 -14.34 -35.95 4.63
C VAL A 15 -13.03 -35.26 4.23
N GLN A 16 -12.04 -36.01 3.79
CA GLN A 16 -10.77 -35.43 3.30
C GLN A 16 -10.97 -34.61 2.02
N THR A 17 -11.81 -35.08 1.10
CA THR A 17 -12.07 -34.36 -0.17
C THR A 17 -12.78 -33.03 0.10
N LEU A 18 -13.74 -32.98 1.01
CA LEU A 18 -14.45 -31.76 1.41
C LEU A 18 -13.52 -30.77 2.14
N ALA A 19 -12.65 -31.26 3.03
CA ALA A 19 -11.68 -30.44 3.75
C ALA A 19 -10.68 -29.79 2.76
N ILE A 20 -10.12 -30.55 1.83
CA ILE A 20 -9.19 -30.06 0.79
C ILE A 20 -9.88 -29.06 -0.15
N ALA A 21 -11.15 -29.28 -0.50
CA ALA A 21 -11.93 -28.34 -1.32
C ALA A 21 -12.18 -27.02 -0.58
N GLY A 22 -12.51 -27.09 0.72
CA GLY A 22 -12.69 -25.92 1.58
C GLY A 22 -11.40 -25.11 1.75
N GLU A 23 -10.26 -25.77 2.01
CA GLU A 23 -8.95 -25.11 2.11
C GLU A 23 -8.53 -24.45 0.79
N ARG A 24 -8.77 -25.10 -0.36
CA ARG A 24 -8.47 -24.49 -1.66
C ARG A 24 -9.36 -23.28 -1.95
N GLY A 25 -10.64 -23.33 -1.58
CA GLY A 25 -11.56 -22.21 -1.69
C GLY A 25 -11.11 -21.01 -0.84
N ALA A 26 -10.76 -21.25 0.43
CA ALA A 26 -10.28 -20.22 1.33
C ALA A 26 -8.95 -19.60 0.87
N ARG A 27 -7.99 -20.42 0.41
CA ARG A 27 -6.70 -19.93 -0.13
C ARG A 27 -6.90 -19.09 -1.40
N ARG A 28 -7.82 -19.47 -2.27
CA ARG A 28 -8.15 -18.72 -3.49
C ARG A 28 -8.77 -17.37 -3.15
N SER A 29 -9.72 -17.33 -2.21
CA SER A 29 -10.32 -16.09 -1.73
C SER A 29 -9.29 -15.13 -1.15
N MET A 30 -8.36 -15.60 -0.32
CA MET A 30 -7.28 -14.77 0.23
C MET A 30 -6.33 -14.25 -0.87
N ALA A 31 -5.98 -15.10 -1.85
CA ALA A 31 -5.14 -14.68 -2.98
C ALA A 31 -5.82 -13.58 -3.80
N ASP A 32 -7.14 -13.69 -4.01
CA ASP A 32 -7.93 -12.70 -4.74
C ASP A 32 -7.96 -11.35 -3.98
N GLU A 33 -8.06 -11.37 -2.66
CA GLU A 33 -8.03 -10.16 -1.83
C GLU A 33 -6.68 -9.43 -1.90
N TYR A 34 -5.55 -10.16 -1.88
CA TYR A 34 -4.22 -9.56 -2.05
C TYR A 34 -4.02 -8.97 -3.45
N THR A 35 -4.74 -9.44 -4.45
CA THR A 35 -4.69 -8.87 -5.81
C THR A 35 -5.10 -7.40 -5.81
N TYR A 36 -6.08 -7.00 -4.97
CA TYR A 36 -6.45 -5.59 -4.83
C TYR A 36 -5.33 -4.75 -4.21
N VAL A 37 -4.59 -5.30 -3.25
CA VAL A 37 -3.42 -4.63 -2.66
C VAL A 37 -2.32 -4.41 -3.72
N VAL A 38 -2.08 -5.42 -4.57
CA VAL A 38 -1.13 -5.32 -5.70
C VAL A 38 -1.56 -4.22 -6.68
N ILE A 39 -2.84 -4.15 -7.04
CA ILE A 39 -3.37 -3.13 -7.95
C ILE A 39 -3.16 -1.73 -7.34
N VAL A 40 -3.50 -1.53 -6.08
CA VAL A 40 -3.32 -0.24 -5.39
C VAL A 40 -1.83 0.12 -5.30
N SER A 41 -0.95 -0.85 -5.05
CA SER A 41 0.51 -0.64 -5.07
C SER A 41 0.99 -0.16 -6.43
N ALA A 42 0.53 -0.79 -7.51
CA ALA A 42 0.86 -0.39 -8.87
C ALA A 42 0.37 1.03 -9.18
N LEU A 43 -0.86 1.38 -8.78
CA LEU A 43 -1.40 2.73 -8.93
C LEU A 43 -0.57 3.77 -8.14
N ALA A 44 -0.11 3.43 -6.94
CA ALA A 44 0.75 4.30 -6.15
C ALA A 44 2.11 4.54 -6.81
N LEU A 45 2.72 3.50 -7.39
CA LEU A 45 3.95 3.61 -8.17
C LEU A 45 3.74 4.44 -9.44
N LEU A 46 2.61 4.31 -10.13
CA LEU A 46 2.27 5.14 -11.29
C LEU A 46 2.07 6.61 -10.90
N ALA A 47 1.43 6.89 -9.76
CA ALA A 47 1.29 8.25 -9.25
C ALA A 47 2.66 8.87 -8.92
N TYR A 48 3.58 8.10 -8.32
CA TYR A 48 4.95 8.52 -8.10
C TYR A 48 5.69 8.76 -9.42
N TYR A 49 5.59 7.83 -10.37
CA TYR A 49 6.21 7.96 -11.70
C TYR A 49 5.71 9.20 -12.44
N PHE A 50 4.43 9.54 -12.31
CA PHE A 50 3.87 10.78 -12.84
C PHE A 50 4.59 12.02 -12.25
N THR A 51 4.84 12.06 -10.95
CA THR A 51 5.57 13.18 -10.34
C THR A 51 7.02 13.23 -10.76
N LEU A 52 7.68 12.09 -10.95
CA LEU A 52 9.03 11.98 -11.48
C LEU A 52 9.12 12.56 -12.91
N LEU A 53 8.21 12.13 -13.79
CA LEU A 53 8.15 12.61 -15.17
C LEU A 53 7.91 14.13 -15.23
N THR A 54 6.94 14.63 -14.45
CA THR A 54 6.63 16.07 -14.45
C THR A 54 7.77 16.91 -13.93
N ALA A 55 8.52 16.44 -12.92
CA ALA A 55 9.72 17.10 -12.43
C ALA A 55 10.86 17.10 -13.48
N GLY A 56 11.05 15.97 -14.18
CA GLY A 56 12.01 15.87 -15.29
C GLY A 56 11.67 16.80 -16.46
N LEU A 57 10.41 16.82 -16.88
CA LEU A 57 9.95 17.73 -17.95
C LEU A 57 10.06 19.21 -17.54
N ALA A 58 9.76 19.52 -16.27
CA ALA A 58 9.95 20.86 -15.74
C ALA A 58 11.42 21.31 -15.82
N ARG A 59 12.38 20.42 -15.53
CA ARG A 59 13.81 20.71 -15.67
C ARG A 59 14.16 21.17 -17.08
N VAL A 60 13.67 20.46 -18.08
CA VAL A 60 13.90 20.83 -19.51
C VAL A 60 13.23 22.17 -19.83
N ARG A 61 11.96 22.35 -19.41
CA ARG A 61 11.17 23.56 -19.65
C ARG A 61 11.83 24.82 -19.08
N PHE A 62 12.37 24.72 -17.86
CA PHE A 62 12.99 25.84 -17.15
C PHE A 62 14.50 25.94 -17.42
N LYS A 63 15.07 25.09 -18.28
CA LYS A 63 16.50 25.06 -18.66
C LYS A 63 17.43 24.96 -17.45
N ILE A 64 17.08 24.11 -16.49
CA ILE A 64 17.88 23.89 -15.28
C ILE A 64 18.88 22.76 -15.53
N GLU A 65 20.17 23.08 -15.44
CA GLU A 65 21.24 22.11 -15.61
C GLU A 65 21.35 21.15 -14.43
N ALA A 66 21.68 19.88 -14.72
CA ALA A 66 21.96 18.90 -13.68
C ALA A 66 23.30 19.26 -12.99
N PRO A 67 23.45 19.02 -11.67
CA PRO A 67 22.53 18.37 -10.73
C PRO A 67 21.59 19.32 -9.97
N SER A 68 21.45 20.59 -10.38
CA SER A 68 20.68 21.59 -9.62
C SER A 68 19.24 21.18 -9.41
N HIS A 69 18.76 21.34 -8.17
CA HIS A 69 17.36 21.21 -7.76
C HIS A 69 16.72 22.56 -7.43
N SER A 70 17.49 23.64 -7.52
CA SER A 70 17.06 25.01 -7.26
C SER A 70 16.87 25.76 -8.58
N GLY A 71 15.90 26.67 -8.60
CA GLY A 71 15.56 27.46 -9.78
C GLY A 71 14.40 28.40 -9.49
N PRO A 72 13.68 28.87 -10.52
CA PRO A 72 12.49 29.68 -10.33
C PRO A 72 11.47 28.98 -9.42
N PRO A 73 10.67 29.71 -8.62
CA PRO A 73 9.70 29.13 -7.69
C PRO A 73 8.72 28.14 -8.34
N GLU A 74 8.41 28.34 -9.62
CA GLU A 74 7.57 27.45 -10.42
C GLU A 74 8.23 26.07 -10.61
N TYR A 75 9.52 26.04 -10.93
CA TYR A 75 10.28 24.80 -11.06
C TYR A 75 10.40 24.06 -9.73
N GLU A 76 10.73 24.78 -8.67
CA GLU A 76 10.87 24.16 -7.34
C GLU A 76 9.59 23.47 -6.86
N ARG A 77 8.41 23.94 -7.28
CA ARG A 77 7.13 23.26 -6.97
C ARG A 77 7.06 21.85 -7.55
N TYR A 78 7.57 21.62 -8.75
CA TYR A 78 7.65 20.28 -9.37
C TYR A 78 8.61 19.37 -8.59
N VAL A 79 9.78 19.86 -8.26
CA VAL A 79 10.79 19.12 -7.49
C VAL A 79 10.25 18.76 -6.10
N ARG A 80 9.64 19.70 -5.40
CA ARG A 80 9.04 19.47 -4.06
C ARG A 80 7.86 18.52 -4.12
N ALA A 81 7.03 18.60 -5.16
CA ALA A 81 5.91 17.65 -5.33
C ALA A 81 6.43 16.21 -5.48
N HIS A 82 7.49 16.02 -6.26
CA HIS A 82 8.14 14.72 -6.43
C HIS A 82 8.76 14.21 -5.13
N HIS A 83 9.60 14.99 -4.46
CA HIS A 83 10.26 14.59 -3.22
C HIS A 83 9.24 14.26 -2.12
N ASN A 84 8.26 15.11 -1.89
CA ASN A 84 7.22 14.85 -0.89
C ASN A 84 6.39 13.60 -1.21
N THR A 85 6.16 13.31 -2.49
CA THR A 85 5.46 12.07 -2.88
C THR A 85 6.32 10.85 -2.60
N LEU A 86 7.65 10.91 -2.84
CA LEU A 86 8.58 9.83 -2.49
C LEU A 86 8.61 9.57 -0.97
N GLU A 87 8.75 10.61 -0.16
CA GLU A 87 8.77 10.51 1.30
C GLU A 87 7.52 9.80 1.84
N HIS A 88 6.35 10.15 1.33
CA HIS A 88 5.10 9.49 1.71
C HIS A 88 4.97 8.07 1.17
N LEU A 89 5.47 7.79 -0.04
CA LEU A 89 5.43 6.46 -0.65
C LEU A 89 6.22 5.43 0.16
N VAL A 90 7.36 5.84 0.73
CA VAL A 90 8.21 5.01 1.60
C VAL A 90 7.47 4.54 2.85
N LEU A 91 6.54 5.33 3.37
CA LEU A 91 5.70 4.96 4.51
C LEU A 91 4.43 4.23 4.07
N PHE A 92 3.83 4.68 2.95
CA PHE A 92 2.55 4.18 2.45
C PHE A 92 2.63 2.72 2.01
N LEU A 93 3.57 2.37 1.12
CA LEU A 93 3.63 1.02 0.56
C LEU A 93 3.93 -0.04 1.63
N PRO A 94 5.02 0.05 2.41
CA PRO A 94 5.27 -0.94 3.46
C PRO A 94 4.15 -0.97 4.50
N GLY A 95 3.64 0.20 4.92
CA GLY A 95 2.54 0.27 5.88
C GLY A 95 1.28 -0.43 5.39
N MET A 96 0.89 -0.24 4.12
CA MET A 96 -0.26 -0.92 3.52
C MET A 96 -0.09 -2.45 3.49
N TRP A 97 1.09 -2.94 3.13
CA TRP A 97 1.38 -4.38 3.10
C TRP A 97 1.42 -4.99 4.50
N LEU A 98 2.00 -4.30 5.47
CA LEU A 98 1.96 -4.71 6.88
C LEU A 98 0.51 -4.79 7.38
N PHE A 99 -0.28 -3.75 7.12
CA PHE A 99 -1.70 -3.73 7.51
C PHE A 99 -2.50 -4.86 6.84
N ALA A 100 -2.27 -5.10 5.55
CA ALA A 100 -2.89 -6.20 4.81
C ALA A 100 -2.57 -7.56 5.44
N SER A 101 -1.33 -7.78 5.90
CA SER A 101 -0.89 -9.05 6.47
C SER A 101 -1.40 -9.30 7.89
N VAL A 102 -1.64 -8.22 8.67
CA VAL A 102 -1.99 -8.33 10.10
C VAL A 102 -3.49 -8.13 10.34
N VAL A 103 -4.13 -7.26 9.57
CA VAL A 103 -5.55 -6.87 9.76
C VAL A 103 -6.41 -7.45 8.63
N SER A 104 -6.34 -6.90 7.43
CA SER A 104 -7.13 -7.37 6.27
C SER A 104 -6.60 -6.79 4.95
N PRO A 105 -6.41 -7.61 3.91
CA PRO A 105 -6.03 -7.14 2.59
C PRO A 105 -7.10 -6.25 1.94
N LEU A 106 -8.39 -6.59 2.14
CA LEU A 106 -9.49 -5.84 1.56
C LEU A 106 -9.60 -4.42 2.12
N TRP A 107 -9.48 -4.27 3.45
CA TRP A 107 -9.43 -2.96 4.09
C TRP A 107 -8.18 -2.17 3.69
N ALA A 108 -7.03 -2.83 3.58
CA ALA A 108 -5.80 -2.20 3.10
C ALA A 108 -5.96 -1.61 1.70
N ALA A 109 -6.55 -2.37 0.77
CA ALA A 109 -6.78 -1.92 -0.59
C ALA A 109 -7.83 -0.80 -0.65
N GLY A 110 -8.95 -0.93 0.06
CA GLY A 110 -10.02 0.07 0.06
C GLY A 110 -9.57 1.44 0.57
N ILE A 111 -8.92 1.47 1.74
CA ILE A 111 -8.37 2.69 2.33
C ILE A 111 -7.19 3.21 1.49
N GLY A 112 -6.33 2.30 1.02
CA GLY A 112 -5.14 2.62 0.24
C GLY A 112 -5.44 3.23 -1.11
N ALA A 113 -6.58 2.90 -1.75
CA ALA A 113 -6.96 3.43 -3.05
C ALA A 113 -7.07 4.97 -3.06
N ILE A 114 -7.38 5.60 -1.94
CA ILE A 114 -7.48 7.05 -1.81
C ILE A 114 -6.13 7.73 -2.10
N TRP A 115 -5.03 7.12 -1.67
CA TRP A 115 -3.71 7.74 -1.69
C TRP A 115 -3.20 8.10 -3.11
N PRO A 116 -3.14 7.19 -4.11
CA PRO A 116 -2.62 7.49 -5.43
C PRO A 116 -3.41 8.60 -6.13
N PHE A 117 -4.73 8.63 -6.01
CA PHE A 117 -5.55 9.69 -6.59
C PHE A 117 -5.26 11.05 -5.96
N MET A 118 -5.19 11.10 -4.63
CA MET A 118 -4.89 12.35 -3.92
C MET A 118 -3.47 12.83 -4.21
N ARG A 119 -2.51 11.95 -4.45
CA ARG A 119 -1.13 12.33 -4.82
C ARG A 119 -1.04 12.96 -6.20
N VAL A 120 -1.78 12.46 -7.18
CA VAL A 120 -1.87 13.10 -8.49
C VAL A 120 -2.50 14.48 -8.37
N LEU A 121 -3.63 14.60 -7.65
CA LEU A 121 -4.30 15.88 -7.41
C LEU A 121 -3.41 16.87 -6.63
N TYR A 122 -2.65 16.38 -5.65
CA TYR A 122 -1.66 17.17 -4.92
C TYR A 122 -0.61 17.75 -5.86
N ALA A 123 -0.01 16.93 -6.72
CA ALA A 123 1.01 17.38 -7.65
C ALA A 123 0.44 18.41 -8.63
N LEU A 124 -0.69 18.12 -9.27
CA LEU A 124 -1.36 19.03 -10.21
C LEU A 124 -1.77 20.36 -9.55
N GLY A 125 -2.26 20.32 -8.33
CA GLY A 125 -2.60 21.51 -7.56
C GLY A 125 -1.37 22.36 -7.25
N TYR A 126 -0.31 21.70 -6.76
CA TYR A 126 0.93 22.38 -6.36
C TYR A 126 1.68 23.01 -7.56
N HIS A 127 1.64 22.36 -8.72
CA HIS A 127 2.21 22.94 -9.94
C HIS A 127 1.55 24.28 -10.31
N LYS A 128 0.23 24.42 -10.05
CA LYS A 128 -0.53 25.63 -10.36
C LYS A 128 -0.36 26.73 -9.30
N ALA A 129 -0.51 26.38 -8.03
CA ALA A 129 -0.42 27.33 -6.93
C ALA A 129 -0.12 26.61 -5.60
N PRO A 130 0.71 27.20 -4.70
CA PRO A 130 1.08 26.58 -3.42
C PRO A 130 -0.11 26.18 -2.54
N GLU A 131 -1.18 26.96 -2.55
CA GLU A 131 -2.35 26.76 -1.69
C GLU A 131 -3.19 25.56 -2.12
N LYS A 132 -3.23 25.27 -3.43
CA LYS A 132 -4.06 24.21 -4.01
C LYS A 132 -3.59 22.80 -3.66
N ARG A 133 -2.39 22.67 -3.06
CA ARG A 133 -1.84 21.39 -2.59
C ARG A 133 -2.46 20.90 -1.28
N LEU A 134 -2.97 21.82 -0.44
CA LEU A 134 -3.29 21.53 0.97
C LEU A 134 -4.39 20.47 1.13
N ILE A 135 -5.52 20.62 0.42
CA ILE A 135 -6.63 19.67 0.54
C ILE A 135 -6.23 18.25 0.14
N PRO A 136 -5.66 18.00 -1.07
CA PRO A 136 -5.22 16.65 -1.42
C PRO A 136 -4.12 16.10 -0.52
N LEU A 137 -3.23 16.95 0.00
CA LEU A 137 -2.20 16.57 0.97
C LEU A 137 -2.83 16.00 2.23
N TYR A 138 -3.73 16.76 2.87
CA TYR A 138 -4.37 16.33 4.11
C TYR A 138 -5.23 15.08 3.94
N ILE A 139 -5.90 14.90 2.81
CA ILE A 139 -6.69 13.69 2.53
C ILE A 139 -5.80 12.47 2.30
N SER A 140 -4.58 12.65 1.78
CA SER A 140 -3.65 11.53 1.53
C SER A 140 -2.87 11.06 2.77
N MET A 141 -2.89 11.81 3.87
CA MET A 141 -2.16 11.44 5.09
C MET A 141 -2.84 10.37 5.95
N PRO A 142 -4.16 10.41 6.22
CA PRO A 142 -4.84 9.44 7.06
C PRO A 142 -4.58 7.96 6.72
N PRO A 143 -4.58 7.54 5.43
CA PRO A 143 -4.23 6.16 5.09
C PRO A 143 -2.89 5.69 5.66
N ILE A 144 -1.86 6.55 5.65
CA ILE A 144 -0.53 6.21 6.16
C ILE A 144 -0.59 5.96 7.69
N TYR A 145 -1.25 6.86 8.43
CA TYR A 145 -1.39 6.69 9.88
C TYR A 145 -2.18 5.43 10.23
N VAL A 146 -3.29 5.17 9.52
CA VAL A 146 -4.10 3.96 9.71
C VAL A 146 -3.26 2.71 9.47
N PHE A 147 -2.45 2.69 8.44
CA PHE A 147 -1.63 1.53 8.11
C PHE A 147 -0.51 1.31 9.13
N VAL A 148 0.25 2.33 9.48
CA VAL A 148 1.37 2.18 10.41
C VAL A 148 0.87 1.85 11.82
N LEU A 149 -0.09 2.61 12.36
CA LEU A 149 -0.62 2.39 13.70
C LEU A 149 -1.46 1.10 13.77
N GLY A 150 -2.30 0.84 12.77
CA GLY A 150 -3.11 -0.36 12.70
C GLY A 150 -2.28 -1.64 12.59
N SER A 151 -1.16 -1.61 11.86
CA SER A 151 -0.23 -2.73 11.80
C SER A 151 0.45 -2.99 13.15
N LEU A 152 0.87 -1.91 13.83
CA LEU A 152 1.49 -2.02 15.15
C LEU A 152 0.51 -2.62 16.18
N ILE A 153 -0.69 -2.06 16.25
CA ILE A 153 -1.73 -2.55 17.18
C ILE A 153 -2.10 -4.00 16.86
N GLY A 154 -2.37 -4.31 15.59
CA GLY A 154 -2.71 -5.66 15.16
C GLY A 154 -1.60 -6.68 15.44
N GLY A 155 -0.33 -6.28 15.28
CA GLY A 155 0.83 -7.11 15.65
C GLY A 155 0.89 -7.40 17.15
N ILE A 156 0.70 -6.38 18.00
CA ILE A 156 0.68 -6.53 19.46
C ILE A 156 -0.45 -7.45 19.90
N VAL A 157 -1.66 -7.26 19.35
CA VAL A 157 -2.83 -8.11 19.67
C VAL A 157 -2.58 -9.57 19.29
N ARG A 158 -1.95 -9.83 18.11
CA ARG A 158 -1.60 -11.21 17.72
C ARG A 158 -0.60 -11.85 18.69
N LEU A 159 0.41 -11.11 19.12
CA LEU A 159 1.38 -11.61 20.10
C LEU A 159 0.72 -11.92 21.45
N GLY A 160 -0.19 -11.06 21.90
CA GLY A 160 -0.93 -11.27 23.16
C GLY A 160 -1.87 -12.47 23.14
N ASN A 161 -2.41 -12.83 21.97
CA ASN A 161 -3.34 -13.96 21.82
C ASN A 161 -2.64 -15.31 21.51
N GLY A 162 -1.31 -15.36 21.57
CA GLY A 162 -0.53 -16.59 21.45
C GLY A 162 -0.22 -17.04 20.02
N GLY A 163 -0.34 -16.14 19.05
CA GLY A 163 0.07 -16.42 17.66
C GLY A 163 -0.92 -17.31 16.91
#